data_3e46c1ea7ffed105aa3568b8d9e61881
#
_entry.id   3e46c1ea7ffed105aa3568b8d9e61881
#
_cell.length_a   1.000
_cell.length_b   1.000
_cell.length_c   1.000
_cell.angle_alpha   90.00
_cell.angle_beta   90.00
_cell.angle_gamma   90.00
#
_symmetry.space_group_name_H-M   'P 1'
#
loop_
_entity.id
_entity.type
_entity.pdbx_description
1 polymer ?
#
loop_
_entity_poly.entity_id
_entity_poly.type
_entity_poly.pdbx_seq_one_letter_code
_entity_poly.pdbx_strand_id
1 'polypeptide(L)'
;MQRYGFQRTEDRYVYRTDFMGGEFSAILTVTSKGEAHGIVIDRMNNEEYLQLRMERFDGAYVNTVRGAYEDVLKTVASACCTDVLFASDQANRITERIRCAYGVVPDFPWGQSPHDNSGVFRHTDSQKWFALIMNIPTKTLLKNSDPTPIDVVNLKIDPPDGPKLQEQMGIYPAYHMNHKSWITVMLNDCLSDDAVMALIETSYRLTESQPKKTRSQRKEPV
;
A
#
# COMPACT_ATOMS: atom_id res chain seq x y z
N MET A 1 7.32 10.81 17.25
CA MET A 1 7.52 9.81 18.31
C MET A 1 8.10 10.41 19.61
N GLN A 2 9.31 10.98 19.66
CA GLN A 2 9.87 11.53 20.91
C GLN A 2 8.99 12.61 21.57
N ARG A 3 8.35 13.50 20.80
CA ARG A 3 7.39 14.51 21.31
C ARG A 3 6.14 13.90 21.96
N TYR A 4 5.81 12.65 21.63
CA TYR A 4 4.68 11.91 22.21
C TYR A 4 5.08 11.14 23.49
N GLY A 5 6.38 11.04 23.80
CA GLY A 5 6.87 10.37 25.01
C GLY A 5 7.63 9.06 24.73
N PHE A 6 7.89 8.72 23.46
CA PHE A 6 8.79 7.62 23.15
C PHE A 6 10.22 7.95 23.57
N GLN A 7 10.83 7.05 24.31
CA GLN A 7 12.24 7.11 24.67
C GLN A 7 13.07 6.41 23.59
N ARG A 8 14.11 7.08 23.09
CA ARG A 8 15.02 6.47 22.11
C ARG A 8 16.11 5.69 22.85
N THR A 9 16.28 4.45 22.50
CA THR A 9 17.48 3.64 22.77
C THR A 9 18.33 3.57 21.49
N GLU A 10 19.46 2.87 21.49
CA GLU A 10 20.39 2.88 20.35
C GLU A 10 19.73 2.50 19.01
N ASP A 11 18.87 1.47 19.02
CA ASP A 11 18.29 0.85 17.81
C ASP A 11 16.75 0.95 17.71
N ARG A 12 16.07 1.50 18.74
CA ARG A 12 14.61 1.50 18.81
C ARG A 12 14.05 2.66 19.61
N TYR A 13 12.74 2.86 19.46
CA TYR A 13 11.94 3.77 20.27
C TYR A 13 11.01 2.94 21.16
N VAL A 14 10.93 3.25 22.44
CA VAL A 14 10.10 2.55 23.42
C VAL A 14 9.14 3.54 24.08
N TYR A 15 7.86 3.19 24.11
CA TYR A 15 6.81 3.93 24.80
C TYR A 15 6.14 3.03 25.83
N ARG A 16 5.86 3.56 27.00
CA ARG A 16 5.15 2.85 28.07
C ARG A 16 3.99 3.69 28.54
N THR A 17 2.84 3.06 28.71
CA THR A 17 1.65 3.70 29.28
C THR A 17 0.82 2.70 30.05
N ASP A 18 0.27 3.14 31.17
CA ASP A 18 -0.69 2.34 31.93
C ASP A 18 -2.10 2.57 31.36
N PHE A 19 -2.96 1.56 31.48
CA PHE A 19 -4.35 1.63 31.06
C PHE A 19 -5.24 0.78 32.00
N MET A 20 -6.57 0.88 31.86
CA MET A 20 -7.54 0.24 32.76
C MET A 20 -7.27 0.56 34.25
N GLY A 21 -7.15 1.87 34.57
CA GLY A 21 -6.91 2.30 35.95
C GLY A 21 -5.54 1.92 36.53
N GLY A 22 -4.59 1.49 35.70
CA GLY A 22 -3.25 1.07 36.10
C GLY A 22 -3.12 -0.43 36.36
N GLU A 23 -4.14 -1.24 36.06
CA GLU A 23 -4.07 -2.70 36.16
C GLU A 23 -3.11 -3.30 35.11
N PHE A 24 -3.01 -2.67 33.94
CA PHE A 24 -2.14 -3.08 32.84
C PHE A 24 -1.20 -1.97 32.41
N SER A 25 -0.05 -2.38 31.87
CA SER A 25 0.92 -1.49 31.23
C SER A 25 1.20 -1.96 29.81
N ALA A 26 0.98 -1.10 28.82
CA ALA A 26 1.38 -1.31 27.43
C ALA A 26 2.82 -0.86 27.22
N ILE A 27 3.62 -1.69 26.55
CA ILE A 27 4.99 -1.39 26.13
C ILE A 27 5.04 -1.51 24.63
N LEU A 28 5.19 -0.39 23.92
CA LEU A 28 5.29 -0.33 22.47
C LEU A 28 6.75 -0.06 22.07
N THR A 29 7.26 -0.86 21.17
CA THR A 29 8.61 -0.74 20.63
C THR A 29 8.53 -0.55 19.13
N VAL A 30 9.24 0.43 18.58
CA VAL A 30 9.39 0.66 17.15
C VAL A 30 10.86 0.65 16.81
N THR A 31 11.27 -0.26 15.90
CA THR A 31 12.66 -0.37 15.46
C THR A 31 13.06 0.78 14.54
N SER A 32 14.35 0.97 14.30
CA SER A 32 14.86 1.93 13.30
C SER A 32 14.41 1.63 11.87
N LYS A 33 13.94 0.40 11.62
CA LYS A 33 13.37 -0.03 10.33
C LYS A 33 11.86 0.21 10.22
N GLY A 34 11.22 0.76 11.28
CA GLY A 34 9.78 1.01 11.29
C GLY A 34 8.92 -0.18 11.76
N GLU A 35 9.53 -1.31 12.15
CA GLU A 35 8.77 -2.44 12.67
C GLU A 35 8.24 -2.12 14.07
N ALA A 36 6.93 -2.27 14.26
CA ALA A 36 6.26 -2.02 15.53
C ALA A 36 5.97 -3.34 16.27
N HIS A 37 6.22 -3.37 17.55
CA HIS A 37 5.91 -4.48 18.44
C HIS A 37 5.32 -3.98 19.74
N GLY A 38 4.28 -4.66 20.24
CA GLY A 38 3.61 -4.31 21.49
C GLY A 38 3.44 -5.50 22.41
N ILE A 39 3.64 -5.28 23.70
CA ILE A 39 3.32 -6.23 24.77
C ILE A 39 2.47 -5.55 25.84
N VAL A 40 1.66 -6.33 26.52
CA VAL A 40 0.86 -5.90 27.67
C VAL A 40 1.34 -6.64 28.90
N ILE A 41 1.64 -5.91 29.95
CA ILE A 41 2.04 -6.44 31.25
C ILE A 41 0.87 -6.32 32.21
N ASP A 42 0.48 -7.45 32.82
CA ASP A 42 -0.40 -7.47 33.99
C ASP A 42 0.41 -7.00 35.22
N ARG A 43 0.02 -5.88 35.80
CA ARG A 43 0.77 -5.25 36.89
C ARG A 43 0.57 -5.93 38.24
N MET A 44 -0.43 -6.83 38.38
CA MET A 44 -0.65 -7.56 39.60
C MET A 44 0.46 -8.60 39.82
N ASN A 45 0.84 -9.33 38.77
CA ASN A 45 1.86 -10.37 38.83
C ASN A 45 3.17 -9.99 38.10
N ASN A 46 3.16 -8.84 37.40
CA ASN A 46 4.29 -8.33 36.59
C ASN A 46 4.71 -9.29 35.48
N GLU A 47 3.76 -9.98 34.89
CA GLU A 47 3.96 -10.91 33.77
C GLU A 47 3.28 -10.42 32.49
N GLU A 48 3.73 -10.91 31.34
CA GLU A 48 3.06 -10.61 30.07
C GLU A 48 1.67 -11.24 30.04
N TYR A 49 0.66 -10.43 29.69
CA TYR A 49 -0.73 -10.88 29.51
C TYR A 49 -0.90 -11.57 28.16
N LEU A 50 -0.48 -12.84 28.10
CA LEU A 50 -0.42 -13.66 26.87
C LEU A 50 -1.78 -13.92 26.24
N GLN A 51 -2.89 -13.77 26.99
CA GLN A 51 -4.24 -13.98 26.49
C GLN A 51 -4.61 -13.11 25.30
N LEU A 52 -3.98 -11.94 25.15
CA LEU A 52 -4.18 -11.08 23.98
C LEU A 52 -3.61 -11.66 22.68
N ARG A 53 -2.62 -12.56 22.77
CA ARG A 53 -1.98 -13.20 21.60
C ARG A 53 -2.67 -14.50 21.19
N MET A 54 -3.60 -14.99 22.01
CA MET A 54 -4.27 -16.26 21.79
C MET A 54 -5.68 -16.03 21.26
N GLU A 55 -5.91 -16.33 19.98
CA GLU A 55 -7.24 -16.20 19.33
C GLU A 55 -8.35 -17.01 20.04
N ARG A 56 -7.97 -18.04 20.78
CA ARG A 56 -8.90 -18.93 21.48
C ARG A 56 -9.41 -18.39 22.83
N PHE A 57 -8.83 -17.32 23.35
CA PHE A 57 -9.27 -16.69 24.59
C PHE A 57 -10.27 -15.58 24.26
N ASP A 58 -11.55 -15.89 24.38
CA ASP A 58 -12.68 -15.02 24.03
C ASP A 58 -13.61 -14.75 25.22
N GLY A 59 -13.04 -14.58 26.42
CA GLY A 59 -13.77 -14.20 27.63
C GLY A 59 -14.10 -12.71 27.66
N ALA A 60 -15.23 -12.33 28.26
CA ALA A 60 -15.69 -10.93 28.35
C ALA A 60 -14.60 -9.99 28.90
N TYR A 61 -13.87 -10.41 29.94
CA TYR A 61 -12.78 -9.63 30.51
C TYR A 61 -11.59 -9.49 29.55
N VAL A 62 -11.19 -10.57 28.87
CA VAL A 62 -10.11 -10.53 27.86
C VAL A 62 -10.47 -9.58 26.74
N ASN A 63 -11.72 -9.57 26.28
CA ASN A 63 -12.20 -8.65 25.25
C ASN A 63 -12.21 -7.21 25.73
N THR A 64 -12.51 -6.94 27.01
CA THR A 64 -12.39 -5.60 27.59
C THR A 64 -10.94 -5.14 27.60
N VAL A 65 -9.99 -5.99 28.03
CA VAL A 65 -8.55 -5.66 28.01
C VAL A 65 -8.07 -5.44 26.57
N ARG A 66 -8.51 -6.29 25.63
CA ARG A 66 -8.16 -6.15 24.20
C ARG A 66 -8.63 -4.82 23.64
N GLY A 67 -9.90 -4.46 23.87
CA GLY A 67 -10.47 -3.19 23.41
C GLY A 67 -9.72 -1.98 24.00
N ALA A 68 -9.44 -2.00 25.30
CA ALA A 68 -8.68 -0.93 25.94
C ALA A 68 -7.24 -0.81 25.42
N TYR A 69 -6.58 -1.94 25.10
CA TYR A 69 -5.25 -1.93 24.47
C TYR A 69 -5.31 -1.41 23.03
N GLU A 70 -6.32 -1.81 22.24
CA GLU A 70 -6.54 -1.27 20.88
C GLU A 70 -6.72 0.26 20.90
N ASP A 71 -7.40 0.81 21.90
CA ASP A 71 -7.58 2.25 22.05
C ASP A 71 -6.25 2.96 22.35
N VAL A 72 -5.36 2.32 23.15
CA VAL A 72 -3.98 2.80 23.33
C VAL A 72 -3.24 2.83 21.99
N LEU A 73 -3.32 1.74 21.20
CA LEU A 73 -2.67 1.65 19.89
C LEU A 73 -3.20 2.71 18.92
N LYS A 74 -4.52 2.90 18.84
CA LYS A 74 -5.16 3.93 17.99
C LYS A 74 -4.70 5.34 18.37
N THR A 75 -4.61 5.62 19.69
CA THR A 75 -4.16 6.91 20.19
C THR A 75 -2.71 7.19 19.81
N VAL A 76 -1.82 6.19 19.95
CA VAL A 76 -0.41 6.31 19.55
C VAL A 76 -0.30 6.44 18.03
N ALA A 77 -1.03 5.63 17.27
CA ALA A 77 -1.00 5.67 15.81
C ALA A 77 -1.44 7.04 15.28
N SER A 78 -2.56 7.59 15.77
CA SER A 78 -3.03 8.92 15.34
C SER A 78 -2.07 10.06 15.65
N ALA A 79 -1.26 9.92 16.70
CA ALA A 79 -0.30 10.95 17.10
C ALA A 79 1.10 10.80 16.47
N CYS A 80 1.49 9.58 16.09
CA CYS A 80 2.86 9.24 15.69
C CYS A 80 3.00 8.69 14.27
N CYS A 81 1.92 8.24 13.65
CA CYS A 81 1.92 7.63 12.32
C CYS A 81 1.16 8.53 11.35
N THR A 82 1.49 8.37 10.09
CA THR A 82 0.71 8.94 8.98
C THR A 82 0.13 7.76 8.21
N ASP A 83 -1.15 7.84 7.88
CA ASP A 83 -1.78 6.83 7.02
C ASP A 83 -1.10 6.85 5.65
N VAL A 84 -0.70 5.67 5.21
CA VAL A 84 -0.14 5.44 3.89
C VAL A 84 -1.03 4.47 3.13
N LEU A 85 -1.17 4.67 1.82
CA LEU A 85 -2.03 3.84 0.98
C LEU A 85 -1.36 2.52 0.58
N PHE A 86 -0.02 2.53 0.48
CA PHE A 86 0.79 1.40 0.02
C PHE A 86 1.97 1.16 0.95
N ALA A 87 2.56 -0.04 0.87
CA ALA A 87 3.63 -0.46 1.75
C ALA A 87 4.97 0.24 1.45
N SER A 88 5.29 0.49 0.17
CA SER A 88 6.54 1.12 -0.22
C SER A 88 6.44 2.65 -0.26
N ASP A 89 7.51 3.32 0.13
CA ASP A 89 7.61 4.78 0.03
C ASP A 89 7.46 5.26 -1.41
N GLN A 90 8.02 4.52 -2.38
CA GLN A 90 7.91 4.87 -3.79
C GLN A 90 6.47 4.81 -4.28
N ALA A 91 5.69 3.79 -3.90
CA ALA A 91 4.28 3.71 -4.27
C ALA A 91 3.47 4.90 -3.75
N ASN A 92 3.75 5.34 -2.52
CA ASN A 92 3.10 6.52 -1.94
C ASN A 92 3.53 7.82 -2.63
N ARG A 93 4.83 8.00 -2.96
CA ARG A 93 5.31 9.18 -3.72
C ARG A 93 4.70 9.23 -5.12
N ILE A 94 4.64 8.09 -5.83
CA ILE A 94 4.01 7.98 -7.15
C ILE A 94 2.53 8.31 -7.07
N THR A 95 1.81 7.80 -6.07
CA THR A 95 0.40 8.13 -5.83
C THR A 95 0.18 9.62 -5.67
N GLU A 96 1.01 10.29 -4.88
CA GLU A 96 0.92 11.74 -4.70
C GLU A 96 1.22 12.51 -6.00
N ARG A 97 2.19 12.04 -6.79
CA ARG A 97 2.49 12.64 -8.11
C ARG A 97 1.35 12.44 -9.10
N ILE A 98 0.68 11.28 -9.10
CA ILE A 98 -0.53 11.04 -9.90
C ILE A 98 -1.65 12.01 -9.48
N ARG A 99 -1.86 12.17 -8.17
CA ARG A 99 -2.84 13.12 -7.63
C ARG A 99 -2.57 14.55 -8.08
N CYS A 100 -1.31 14.98 -8.02
CA CYS A 100 -0.91 16.31 -8.46
C CYS A 100 -1.05 16.52 -9.97
N ALA A 101 -0.70 15.51 -10.79
CA ALA A 101 -0.69 15.61 -12.25
C ALA A 101 -2.09 15.49 -12.87
N TYR A 102 -2.93 14.60 -12.34
CA TYR A 102 -4.21 14.23 -12.96
C TYR A 102 -5.43 14.48 -12.06
N GLY A 103 -5.26 14.91 -10.82
CA GLY A 103 -6.36 15.12 -9.87
C GLY A 103 -7.04 13.81 -9.43
N VAL A 104 -6.37 12.66 -9.58
CA VAL A 104 -6.93 11.34 -9.34
C VAL A 104 -6.32 10.71 -8.09
N VAL A 105 -7.16 10.10 -7.26
CA VAL A 105 -6.77 9.25 -6.14
C VAL A 105 -7.14 7.80 -6.46
N PRO A 106 -6.44 6.80 -5.91
CA PRO A 106 -6.78 5.40 -6.17
C PRO A 106 -8.09 5.02 -5.48
N ASP A 107 -8.90 4.18 -6.11
CA ASP A 107 -9.96 3.42 -5.48
C ASP A 107 -9.49 1.99 -5.18
N PHE A 108 -10.07 1.37 -4.16
CA PHE A 108 -9.72 0.02 -3.69
C PHE A 108 -10.92 -0.91 -3.80
N PRO A 109 -11.27 -1.35 -5.04
CA PRO A 109 -12.50 -2.09 -5.30
C PRO A 109 -12.54 -3.48 -4.62
N TRP A 110 -11.39 -4.00 -4.20
CA TRP A 110 -11.25 -5.29 -3.51
C TRP A 110 -11.01 -5.16 -2.01
N GLY A 111 -11.03 -3.94 -1.46
CA GLY A 111 -10.67 -3.59 -0.09
C GLY A 111 -11.49 -4.23 1.05
N GLN A 112 -12.37 -5.20 0.75
CA GLN A 112 -13.03 -6.04 1.75
C GLN A 112 -12.15 -7.23 2.21
N SER A 113 -11.03 -7.48 1.54
CA SER A 113 -10.05 -8.49 1.94
C SER A 113 -8.92 -7.83 2.69
N PRO A 114 -8.57 -8.26 3.91
CA PRO A 114 -7.45 -7.71 4.67
C PRO A 114 -6.08 -7.89 3.99
N HIS A 115 -6.03 -8.64 2.88
CA HIS A 115 -4.81 -8.96 2.13
C HIS A 115 -4.75 -8.31 0.74
N ASP A 116 -5.76 -7.54 0.33
CA ASP A 116 -5.82 -6.94 -1.00
C ASP A 116 -5.96 -5.42 -0.92
N ASN A 117 -4.82 -4.74 -0.86
CA ASN A 117 -4.70 -3.28 -0.93
C ASN A 117 -4.38 -2.82 -2.36
N SER A 118 -4.98 -3.46 -3.37
CA SER A 118 -4.78 -3.07 -4.75
C SER A 118 -5.52 -1.78 -5.09
N GLY A 119 -4.76 -0.73 -5.42
CA GLY A 119 -5.26 0.61 -5.73
C GLY A 119 -5.34 0.85 -7.23
N VAL A 120 -6.55 1.12 -7.73
CA VAL A 120 -6.84 1.39 -9.15
C VAL A 120 -6.93 2.87 -9.41
N PHE A 121 -6.18 3.38 -10.39
CA PHE A 121 -6.28 4.75 -10.87
C PHE A 121 -7.07 4.78 -12.18
N ARG A 122 -8.14 5.60 -12.21
CA ARG A 122 -9.08 5.68 -13.32
C ARG A 122 -9.12 7.09 -13.92
N HIS A 123 -9.39 7.16 -15.20
CA HIS A 123 -9.82 8.41 -15.83
C HIS A 123 -11.12 8.90 -15.22
N THR A 124 -11.21 10.18 -14.94
CA THR A 124 -12.41 10.80 -14.33
C THR A 124 -13.63 10.76 -15.24
N ASP A 125 -13.44 10.83 -16.57
CA ASP A 125 -14.49 10.86 -17.59
C ASP A 125 -14.97 9.46 -18.00
N SER A 126 -14.03 8.55 -18.28
CA SER A 126 -14.33 7.24 -18.87
C SER A 126 -14.31 6.09 -17.89
N GLN A 127 -13.79 6.30 -16.69
CA GLN A 127 -13.57 5.28 -15.67
C GLN A 127 -12.63 4.15 -16.10
N LYS A 128 -11.93 4.30 -17.23
CA LYS A 128 -10.92 3.34 -17.68
C LYS A 128 -9.70 3.39 -16.79
N TRP A 129 -9.12 2.23 -16.52
CA TRP A 129 -7.91 2.08 -15.74
C TRP A 129 -6.69 2.54 -16.54
N PHE A 130 -5.84 3.37 -15.93
CA PHE A 130 -4.54 3.71 -16.50
C PHE A 130 -3.37 3.24 -15.64
N ALA A 131 -3.59 2.98 -14.34
CA ALA A 131 -2.59 2.39 -13.46
C ALA A 131 -3.28 1.53 -12.40
N LEU A 132 -2.59 0.45 -11.97
CA LEU A 132 -3.02 -0.43 -10.89
C LEU A 132 -1.81 -0.75 -10.03
N ILE A 133 -1.78 -0.24 -8.79
CA ILE A 133 -0.75 -0.58 -7.80
C ILE A 133 -1.24 -1.77 -6.98
N MET A 134 -0.39 -2.78 -6.82
CA MET A 134 -0.66 -4.01 -6.07
C MET A 134 0.54 -4.35 -5.20
N ASN A 135 0.29 -5.03 -4.09
CA ASN A 135 1.31 -5.66 -3.27
C ASN A 135 1.33 -7.17 -3.57
N ILE A 136 2.44 -7.68 -4.09
CA ILE A 136 2.56 -9.08 -4.53
C ILE A 136 3.85 -9.71 -3.99
N PRO A 137 3.91 -11.05 -3.81
CA PRO A 137 5.15 -11.72 -3.45
C PRO A 137 6.21 -11.55 -4.54
N THR A 138 7.43 -11.17 -4.18
CA THR A 138 8.58 -10.96 -5.10
C THR A 138 8.84 -12.17 -6.00
N LYS A 139 8.68 -13.40 -5.47
CA LYS A 139 8.77 -14.65 -6.24
C LYS A 139 7.89 -14.70 -7.49
N THR A 140 6.80 -13.94 -7.50
CA THR A 140 5.85 -13.88 -8.62
C THR A 140 6.48 -13.26 -9.87
N LEU A 141 7.35 -12.26 -9.69
CA LEU A 141 8.07 -11.59 -10.79
C LEU A 141 9.43 -12.22 -11.06
N LEU A 142 10.21 -12.46 -10.00
CA LEU A 142 11.61 -12.88 -10.13
C LEU A 142 11.78 -14.39 -10.31
N LYS A 143 10.70 -15.19 -10.20
CA LYS A 143 10.72 -16.67 -10.27
C LYS A 143 11.74 -17.28 -9.29
N ASN A 144 11.97 -16.62 -8.17
CA ASN A 144 12.81 -17.07 -7.07
C ASN A 144 11.96 -17.61 -5.91
N SER A 145 12.59 -17.96 -4.78
CA SER A 145 11.89 -18.47 -3.58
C SER A 145 11.51 -17.37 -2.59
N ASP A 146 11.74 -16.10 -2.91
CA ASP A 146 11.52 -14.98 -2.00
C ASP A 146 10.01 -14.64 -1.87
N PRO A 147 9.39 -14.91 -0.71
CA PRO A 147 7.98 -14.59 -0.47
C PRO A 147 7.77 -13.14 -0.07
N THR A 148 8.82 -12.33 0.11
CA THR A 148 8.71 -10.95 0.59
C THR A 148 7.78 -10.15 -0.31
N PRO A 149 6.76 -9.47 0.26
CA PRO A 149 5.84 -8.66 -0.52
C PRO A 149 6.54 -7.42 -1.09
N ILE A 150 6.18 -7.04 -2.30
CA ILE A 150 6.67 -5.85 -2.98
C ILE A 150 5.52 -5.13 -3.68
N ASP A 151 5.52 -3.80 -3.61
CA ASP A 151 4.57 -3.00 -4.37
C ASP A 151 5.03 -2.91 -5.83
N VAL A 152 4.07 -3.05 -6.72
CA VAL A 152 4.25 -2.97 -8.17
C VAL A 152 3.14 -2.14 -8.79
N VAL A 153 3.40 -1.55 -9.96
CA VAL A 153 2.37 -0.89 -10.75
C VAL A 153 2.24 -1.53 -12.13
N ASN A 154 1.01 -1.88 -12.51
CA ASN A 154 0.67 -2.29 -13.86
C ASN A 154 0.32 -1.07 -14.71
N LEU A 155 0.96 -0.96 -15.87
CA LEU A 155 0.82 0.16 -16.81
C LEU A 155 0.59 -0.34 -18.23
N LYS A 156 -0.28 0.36 -18.96
CA LYS A 156 -0.51 0.10 -20.37
C LYS A 156 0.64 0.65 -21.21
N ILE A 157 1.03 -0.12 -22.24
CA ILE A 157 2.08 0.24 -23.17
C ILE A 157 1.63 0.03 -24.63
N ASP A 158 2.32 0.65 -25.56
CA ASP A 158 2.25 0.23 -26.96
C ASP A 158 2.93 -1.13 -27.12
N PRO A 159 2.28 -2.11 -27.78
CA PRO A 159 2.81 -3.47 -27.91
C PRO A 159 4.23 -3.58 -28.45
N PRO A 160 4.68 -2.77 -29.45
CA PRO A 160 6.05 -2.82 -29.94
C PRO A 160 7.11 -2.43 -28.91
N ASP A 161 6.76 -1.62 -27.88
CA ASP A 161 7.71 -1.13 -26.88
C ASP A 161 7.97 -2.16 -25.77
N GLY A 162 7.07 -3.13 -25.61
CA GLY A 162 7.10 -4.11 -24.53
C GLY A 162 8.44 -4.84 -24.38
N PRO A 163 8.99 -5.47 -25.43
CA PRO A 163 10.26 -6.18 -25.35
C PRO A 163 11.41 -5.29 -24.89
N LYS A 164 11.52 -4.08 -25.44
CA LYS A 164 12.59 -3.12 -25.10
C LYS A 164 12.46 -2.62 -23.64
N LEU A 165 11.23 -2.36 -23.18
CA LEU A 165 10.99 -1.93 -21.81
C LEU A 165 11.37 -3.03 -20.81
N GLN A 166 11.10 -4.29 -21.13
CA GLN A 166 11.40 -5.44 -20.27
C GLN A 166 12.90 -5.80 -20.20
N GLU A 167 13.75 -5.19 -21.03
CA GLU A 167 15.21 -5.25 -20.87
C GLU A 167 15.69 -4.41 -19.68
N GLN A 168 14.88 -3.46 -19.24
CA GLN A 168 15.18 -2.61 -18.08
C GLN A 168 14.92 -3.37 -16.77
N MET A 169 15.88 -3.30 -15.85
CA MET A 169 15.71 -3.85 -14.50
C MET A 169 14.51 -3.18 -13.80
N GLY A 170 13.64 -3.98 -13.20
CA GLY A 170 12.44 -3.51 -12.52
C GLY A 170 11.19 -3.47 -13.40
N ILE A 171 11.29 -3.82 -14.70
CA ILE A 171 10.15 -3.92 -15.61
C ILE A 171 9.96 -5.38 -16.04
N TYR A 172 8.75 -5.89 -15.90
CA TYR A 172 8.39 -7.29 -16.12
C TYR A 172 7.15 -7.44 -16.99
N PRO A 173 6.90 -8.63 -17.58
CA PRO A 173 5.59 -8.96 -18.16
C PRO A 173 4.48 -8.72 -17.13
N ALA A 174 3.37 -8.18 -17.56
CA ALA A 174 2.30 -7.73 -16.66
C ALA A 174 1.72 -8.87 -15.83
N TYR A 175 1.66 -8.67 -14.52
CA TYR A 175 0.97 -9.58 -13.61
C TYR A 175 -0.55 -9.41 -13.73
N HIS A 176 -1.26 -10.52 -13.95
CA HIS A 176 -2.72 -10.58 -14.12
C HIS A 176 -3.31 -9.72 -15.27
N MET A 177 -2.48 -9.19 -16.16
CA MET A 177 -2.91 -8.40 -17.31
C MET A 177 -2.39 -8.98 -18.62
N ASN A 178 -2.87 -8.48 -19.77
CA ASN A 178 -2.41 -8.91 -21.08
C ASN A 178 -0.96 -8.45 -21.32
N HIS A 179 -0.02 -9.39 -21.35
CA HIS A 179 1.42 -9.16 -21.51
C HIS A 179 1.82 -8.42 -22.81
N LYS A 180 0.94 -8.39 -23.83
CA LYS A 180 1.22 -7.67 -25.08
C LYS A 180 1.07 -6.16 -24.96
N SER A 181 0.18 -5.72 -24.07
CA SER A 181 -0.23 -4.31 -23.96
C SER A 181 -0.07 -3.73 -22.56
N TRP A 182 0.47 -4.51 -21.61
CA TRP A 182 0.70 -4.10 -20.24
C TRP A 182 2.05 -4.60 -19.77
N ILE A 183 2.67 -3.84 -18.86
CA ILE A 183 3.86 -4.21 -18.10
C ILE A 183 3.60 -4.07 -16.60
N THR A 184 4.44 -4.73 -15.82
CA THR A 184 4.53 -4.54 -14.37
C THR A 184 5.86 -3.88 -14.04
N VAL A 185 5.83 -2.79 -13.27
CA VAL A 185 7.00 -2.06 -12.79
C VAL A 185 7.11 -2.22 -11.28
N MET A 186 8.29 -2.60 -10.78
CA MET A 186 8.58 -2.67 -9.34
C MET A 186 8.69 -1.27 -8.76
N LEU A 187 8.11 -1.05 -7.58
CA LEU A 187 8.16 0.21 -6.83
C LEU A 187 9.08 0.04 -5.61
N ASN A 188 10.38 -0.09 -5.87
CA ASN A 188 11.44 -0.30 -4.88
C ASN A 188 12.67 0.58 -5.14
N ASP A 189 12.45 1.73 -5.78
CA ASP A 189 13.49 2.70 -6.16
C ASP A 189 14.53 2.18 -7.18
N CYS A 190 14.34 0.99 -7.82
CA CYS A 190 15.21 0.54 -8.91
C CYS A 190 15.04 1.40 -10.18
N LEU A 191 13.85 1.97 -10.41
CA LEU A 191 13.62 3.07 -11.34
C LEU A 191 13.35 4.35 -10.56
N SER A 192 13.81 5.49 -11.11
CA SER A 192 13.49 6.78 -10.51
C SER A 192 11.99 7.09 -10.60
N ASP A 193 11.48 7.91 -9.69
CA ASP A 193 10.09 8.38 -9.73
C ASP A 193 9.74 9.05 -11.08
N ASP A 194 10.67 9.76 -11.70
CA ASP A 194 10.46 10.39 -13.00
C ASP A 194 10.32 9.36 -14.12
N ALA A 195 11.11 8.30 -14.10
CA ALA A 195 11.00 7.21 -15.08
C ALA A 195 9.65 6.47 -14.93
N VAL A 196 9.22 6.20 -13.70
CA VAL A 196 7.91 5.60 -13.43
C VAL A 196 6.78 6.52 -13.90
N MET A 197 6.85 7.82 -13.62
CA MET A 197 5.84 8.79 -14.05
C MET A 197 5.77 8.94 -15.57
N ALA A 198 6.88 8.84 -16.30
CA ALA A 198 6.87 8.86 -17.78
C ALA A 198 6.12 7.64 -18.36
N LEU A 199 6.26 6.46 -17.74
CA LEU A 199 5.49 5.27 -18.10
C LEU A 199 4.00 5.43 -17.76
N ILE A 200 3.69 6.05 -16.62
CA ILE A 200 2.31 6.37 -16.21
C ILE A 200 1.67 7.35 -17.19
N GLU A 201 2.38 8.39 -17.60
CA GLU A 201 1.88 9.35 -18.63
C GLU A 201 1.55 8.64 -19.94
N THR A 202 2.42 7.73 -20.37
CA THR A 202 2.19 6.92 -21.58
C THR A 202 0.93 6.06 -21.40
N SER A 203 0.78 5.38 -20.26
CA SER A 203 -0.39 4.57 -19.95
C SER A 203 -1.66 5.42 -19.88
N TYR A 204 -1.59 6.61 -19.29
CA TYR A 204 -2.70 7.56 -19.23
C TYR A 204 -3.18 7.90 -20.65
N ARG A 205 -2.29 8.34 -21.54
CA ARG A 205 -2.62 8.68 -22.95
C ARG A 205 -3.19 7.51 -23.72
N LEU A 206 -2.65 6.30 -23.56
CA LEU A 206 -3.10 5.10 -24.26
C LEU A 206 -4.49 4.61 -23.81
N THR A 207 -4.94 5.05 -22.65
CA THR A 207 -6.24 4.68 -22.09
C THR A 207 -7.29 5.78 -22.18
N GLU A 208 -6.90 6.99 -22.60
CA GLU A 208 -7.86 8.07 -22.88
C GLU A 208 -8.97 7.65 -23.83
N SER A 209 -10.14 8.21 -23.64
CA SER A 209 -11.26 8.04 -24.55
C SER A 209 -11.01 8.85 -25.81
N GLN A 210 -10.76 8.16 -26.93
CA GLN A 210 -10.75 8.85 -28.22
C GLN A 210 -12.12 9.51 -28.47
N PRO A 211 -12.17 10.80 -28.89
CA PRO A 211 -13.43 11.41 -29.28
C PRO A 211 -14.08 10.56 -30.36
N LYS A 212 -15.34 10.17 -30.16
CA LYS A 212 -16.11 9.44 -31.19
C LYS A 212 -16.07 10.27 -32.48
N LYS A 213 -15.42 9.75 -33.54
CA LYS A 213 -15.49 10.32 -34.88
C LYS A 213 -16.98 10.44 -35.22
N THR A 214 -17.50 11.65 -35.27
CA THR A 214 -18.85 11.94 -35.71
C THR A 214 -19.01 11.35 -37.10
N ARG A 215 -19.90 10.39 -37.25
CA ARG A 215 -20.20 9.73 -38.53
C ARG A 215 -20.77 10.82 -39.44
N SER A 216 -19.93 11.35 -40.35
CA SER A 216 -20.31 12.40 -41.30
C SER A 216 -21.52 11.92 -42.09
N GLN A 217 -22.50 12.79 -42.19
CA GLN A 217 -23.77 12.65 -42.87
C GLN A 217 -23.64 11.86 -44.19
N ARG A 218 -24.40 10.78 -44.33
CA ARG A 218 -24.70 10.20 -45.62
C ARG A 218 -25.33 11.30 -46.46
N LYS A 219 -24.65 11.71 -47.54
CA LYS A 219 -25.28 12.45 -48.65
C LYS A 219 -26.40 11.57 -49.20
N GLU A 220 -27.61 12.06 -49.16
CA GLU A 220 -28.72 11.53 -49.95
C GLU A 220 -28.40 11.72 -51.43
N PRO A 221 -28.63 10.71 -52.28
CA PRO A 221 -28.59 10.89 -53.74
C PRO A 221 -29.91 11.56 -54.17
N VAL A 222 -29.77 12.59 -55.02
CA VAL A 222 -30.84 13.24 -55.77
C VAL A 222 -31.26 12.28 -56.90
#